data_1c4fefa474a346bec874d17533d27537
#
_entry.id   1c4fefa474a346bec874d17533d27537
#
_cell.length_a   1.000
_cell.length_b   1.000
_cell.length_c   1.000
_cell.angle_alpha   90.00
_cell.angle_beta   90.00
_cell.angle_gamma   90.00
#
_symmetry.space_group_name_H-M   'P 1'
#
loop_
_entity.id
_entity.type
_entity.pdbx_description
1 polymer ?
#
loop_
_entity_poly.entity_id
_entity_poly.type
_entity_poly.pdbx_seq_one_letter_code
_entity_poly.pdbx_strand_id
1 'polypeptide(L)'
;MDIPVNFNGSSRVDGCGQRLQRWLLPERCLVCTEPGAAGLDLCPACRDGLPWNASACQGCALPLPALDADQLCGSCQRKPPPLALVASACVYAAPVDGLLRRFKFHQDLAAGRVLAAVLQARCAGLPRPQALLPVPLHRARLRQRGYDQALELARPLARALGL
;
A
#
# COMPACT_ATOMS: atom_id res chain seq x y z
N MET A 1 15.65 7.01 11.15
CA MET A 1 15.59 5.57 11.48
C MET A 1 15.13 4.87 10.22
N ASP A 2 16.09 4.36 9.44
CA ASP A 2 15.80 3.69 8.18
C ASP A 2 15.24 2.29 8.46
N ILE A 3 13.95 2.10 8.19
CA ILE A 3 13.32 0.78 8.27
C ILE A 3 13.66 0.09 6.95
N PRO A 4 14.46 -1.00 6.92
CA PRO A 4 14.73 -1.74 5.71
C PRO A 4 13.47 -2.49 5.30
N VAL A 5 12.74 -1.94 4.34
CA VAL A 5 11.58 -2.62 3.76
C VAL A 5 12.08 -3.63 2.73
N ASN A 6 12.06 -4.89 3.10
CA ASN A 6 12.42 -5.98 2.21
C ASN A 6 11.25 -6.28 1.24
N PHE A 7 11.33 -5.77 0.02
CA PHE A 7 10.36 -6.03 -1.05
C PHE A 7 10.51 -7.42 -1.71
N ASN A 8 11.31 -8.31 -1.13
CA ASN A 8 11.59 -9.62 -1.71
C ASN A 8 10.45 -10.62 -1.45
N GLY A 9 9.32 -10.43 -2.11
CA GLY A 9 8.32 -11.46 -2.33
C GLY A 9 8.76 -12.40 -3.44
N SER A 10 9.68 -13.35 -3.18
CA SER A 10 10.08 -14.35 -4.17
C SER A 10 8.99 -15.39 -4.36
N SER A 11 8.12 -15.19 -5.36
CA SER A 11 7.49 -16.32 -6.04
C SER A 11 8.58 -17.01 -6.86
N ARG A 12 8.93 -18.25 -6.50
CA ARG A 12 9.83 -19.10 -7.26
C ARG A 12 9.16 -19.46 -8.59
N VAL A 13 9.46 -18.70 -9.63
CA VAL A 13 9.28 -19.09 -11.02
C VAL A 13 10.67 -18.96 -11.64
N ASP A 14 11.08 -19.97 -12.40
CA ASP A 14 12.42 -20.19 -12.92
C ASP A 14 13.12 -18.90 -13.40
N GLY A 15 14.31 -18.63 -12.85
CA GLY A 15 15.03 -17.37 -13.02
C GLY A 15 15.45 -17.00 -14.46
N CYS A 16 15.28 -17.87 -15.43
CA CYS A 16 15.52 -17.60 -16.84
C CYS A 16 14.32 -16.88 -17.49
N GLY A 17 13.10 -17.30 -17.19
CA GLY A 17 11.88 -16.67 -17.71
C GLY A 17 11.66 -15.25 -17.19
N GLN A 18 12.01 -15.00 -15.92
CA GLN A 18 11.88 -13.66 -15.33
C GLN A 18 12.90 -12.66 -15.91
N ARG A 19 14.11 -13.10 -16.27
CA ARG A 19 15.12 -12.25 -16.93
C ARG A 19 14.68 -11.86 -18.33
N LEU A 20 14.15 -12.81 -19.11
CA LEU A 20 13.63 -12.56 -20.45
C LEU A 20 12.39 -11.65 -20.42
N GLN A 21 11.48 -11.89 -19.47
CA GLN A 21 10.28 -11.05 -19.29
C GLN A 21 10.63 -9.61 -18.90
N ARG A 22 11.60 -9.39 -18.00
CA ARG A 22 12.10 -8.06 -17.64
C ARG A 22 12.83 -7.36 -18.78
N TRP A 23 13.45 -8.10 -19.66
CA TRP A 23 14.11 -7.54 -20.85
C TRP A 23 13.08 -7.12 -21.92
N LEU A 24 12.00 -7.90 -22.10
CA LEU A 24 10.93 -7.61 -23.05
C LEU A 24 9.91 -6.59 -22.55
N LEU A 25 9.63 -6.57 -21.23
CA LEU A 25 8.65 -5.72 -20.57
C LEU A 25 9.26 -5.15 -19.29
N PRO A 26 10.17 -4.17 -19.39
CA PRO A 26 10.78 -3.55 -18.23
C PRO A 26 9.73 -2.81 -17.41
N GLU A 27 9.83 -2.96 -16.08
CA GLU A 27 8.98 -2.20 -15.15
C GLU A 27 9.20 -0.69 -15.36
N ARG A 28 8.13 0.06 -15.52
CA ARG A 28 8.13 1.52 -15.66
C ARG A 28 7.38 2.15 -14.50
N CYS A 29 8.01 3.14 -13.90
CA CYS A 29 7.40 3.88 -12.80
C CYS A 29 6.09 4.54 -13.23
N LEU A 30 4.99 4.21 -12.55
CA LEU A 30 3.66 4.72 -12.86
C LEU A 30 3.49 6.22 -12.54
N VAL A 31 4.48 6.83 -11.92
CA VAL A 31 4.47 8.26 -11.53
C VAL A 31 5.30 9.09 -12.50
N CYS A 32 6.56 8.71 -12.78
CA CYS A 32 7.49 9.52 -13.59
C CYS A 32 7.95 8.83 -14.89
N THR A 33 7.50 7.61 -15.17
CA THR A 33 7.88 6.81 -16.35
C THR A 33 9.31 6.29 -16.40
N GLU A 34 10.19 6.70 -15.47
CA GLU A 34 11.54 6.16 -15.31
C GLU A 34 11.51 4.66 -15.02
N PRO A 35 12.63 3.93 -15.15
CA PRO A 35 12.67 2.52 -14.81
C PRO A 35 12.17 2.26 -13.39
N GLY A 36 11.32 1.25 -13.23
CA GLY A 36 10.88 0.74 -11.94
C GLY A 36 12.01 0.00 -11.20
N ALA A 37 11.79 -0.39 -9.96
CA ALA A 37 12.77 -1.08 -9.15
C ALA A 37 12.18 -2.27 -8.40
N ALA A 38 12.99 -3.30 -8.19
CA ALA A 38 12.65 -4.48 -7.38
C ALA A 38 11.39 -5.23 -7.84
N GLY A 39 11.11 -5.26 -9.14
CA GLY A 39 9.92 -5.93 -9.69
C GLY A 39 8.62 -5.13 -9.47
N LEU A 40 8.74 -3.83 -9.18
CA LEU A 40 7.62 -2.94 -8.94
C LEU A 40 7.65 -1.77 -9.93
N ASP A 41 6.47 -1.36 -10.41
CA ASP A 41 6.29 -0.22 -11.29
C ASP A 41 6.36 1.11 -10.51
N LEU A 42 7.40 1.25 -9.68
CA LEU A 42 7.71 2.43 -8.88
C LEU A 42 9.23 2.57 -8.72
N CYS A 43 9.78 3.71 -9.10
CA CYS A 43 11.21 3.98 -8.91
C CYS A 43 11.50 4.43 -7.46
N PRO A 44 12.77 4.30 -6.99
CA PRO A 44 13.14 4.69 -5.62
C PRO A 44 12.83 6.15 -5.31
N ALA A 45 13.12 7.07 -6.23
CA ALA A 45 12.87 8.49 -6.02
C ALA A 45 11.37 8.80 -5.81
N CYS A 46 10.49 8.20 -6.64
CA CYS A 46 9.05 8.36 -6.48
C CYS A 46 8.52 7.68 -5.22
N ARG A 47 9.09 6.54 -4.82
CA ARG A 47 8.74 5.87 -3.56
C ARG A 47 9.07 6.74 -2.35
N ASP A 48 10.28 7.31 -2.34
CA ASP A 48 10.75 8.13 -1.23
C ASP A 48 10.00 9.47 -1.16
N GLY A 49 9.55 9.98 -2.33
CA GLY A 49 8.71 11.17 -2.46
C GLY A 49 7.21 10.94 -2.22
N LEU A 50 6.75 9.75 -1.82
CA LEU A 50 5.34 9.54 -1.48
C LEU A 50 4.95 10.36 -0.24
N PRO A 51 3.70 10.83 -0.16
CA PRO A 51 3.19 11.56 1.01
C PRO A 51 2.95 10.61 2.19
N TRP A 52 4.02 10.02 2.73
CA TRP A 52 3.95 9.07 3.83
C TRP A 52 3.25 9.68 5.06
N ASN A 53 2.33 8.93 5.65
CA ASN A 53 1.68 9.31 6.90
C ASN A 53 2.49 8.80 8.09
N ALA A 54 3.67 9.40 8.31
CA ALA A 54 4.64 8.96 9.32
C ALA A 54 4.16 9.27 10.75
N SER A 55 3.58 10.46 10.95
CA SER A 55 3.02 10.89 12.23
C SER A 55 1.51 11.01 12.10
N ALA A 56 0.77 10.13 12.79
CA ALA A 56 -0.66 10.03 12.64
C ALA A 56 -1.36 9.65 13.95
N CYS A 57 -2.57 10.16 14.11
CA CYS A 57 -3.45 9.77 15.19
C CYS A 57 -3.71 8.26 15.20
N GLN A 58 -3.43 7.57 16.29
CA GLN A 58 -3.65 6.12 16.42
C GLN A 58 -5.12 5.72 16.31
N GLY A 59 -6.05 6.62 16.67
CA GLY A 59 -7.48 6.33 16.62
C GLY A 59 -8.11 6.47 15.22
N CYS A 60 -7.58 7.35 14.34
CA CYS A 60 -8.23 7.63 13.04
C CYS A 60 -7.26 7.86 11.89
N ALA A 61 -5.95 7.74 12.10
CA ALA A 61 -4.89 8.00 11.14
C ALA A 61 -4.85 9.43 10.57
N LEU A 62 -5.47 10.42 11.23
CA LEU A 62 -5.32 11.83 10.84
C LEU A 62 -3.85 12.23 10.95
N PRO A 63 -3.24 12.85 9.91
CA PRO A 63 -1.89 13.38 10.01
C PRO A 63 -1.76 14.38 11.17
N LEU A 64 -0.73 14.21 11.97
CA LEU A 64 -0.42 15.10 13.09
C LEU A 64 0.96 15.73 12.88
N PRO A 65 1.23 16.92 13.45
CA PRO A 65 2.58 17.45 13.54
C PRO A 65 3.50 16.43 14.23
N ALA A 66 4.76 16.39 13.81
CA ALA A 66 5.75 15.43 14.32
C ALA A 66 6.13 15.74 15.78
N LEU A 67 5.23 15.49 16.70
CA LEU A 67 5.42 15.55 18.15
C LEU A 67 4.78 14.28 18.70
N ASP A 68 5.58 13.38 19.22
CA ASP A 68 5.22 12.15 19.94
C ASP A 68 4.36 11.09 19.18
N ALA A 69 4.93 9.92 19.04
CA ALA A 69 4.37 8.79 18.25
C ALA A 69 3.05 8.21 18.79
N ASP A 70 2.59 8.63 19.98
CA ASP A 70 1.46 8.00 20.69
C ASP A 70 0.26 8.94 20.85
N GLN A 71 0.09 9.95 19.99
CA GLN A 71 -0.95 10.95 20.20
C GLN A 71 -2.26 10.62 19.50
N LEU A 72 -3.33 10.90 20.23
CA LEU A 72 -4.67 10.98 19.69
C LEU A 72 -4.98 12.43 19.28
N CYS A 73 -5.63 12.61 18.11
CA CYS A 73 -6.16 13.93 17.75
C CYS A 73 -7.28 14.36 18.72
N GLY A 74 -7.55 15.66 18.81
CA GLY A 74 -8.55 16.18 19.73
C GLY A 74 -9.96 15.57 19.60
N SER A 75 -10.34 15.10 18.42
CA SER A 75 -11.61 14.38 18.24
C SER A 75 -11.58 12.99 18.85
N CYS A 76 -10.50 12.24 18.67
CA CYS A 76 -10.35 10.90 19.24
C CYS A 76 -10.11 10.92 20.75
N GLN A 77 -9.53 12.00 21.30
CA GLN A 77 -9.45 12.19 22.74
C GLN A 77 -10.84 12.38 23.37
N ARG A 78 -11.70 13.16 22.72
CA ARG A 78 -13.07 13.39 23.23
C ARG A 78 -13.99 12.19 23.04
N LYS A 79 -13.84 11.47 21.90
CA LYS A 79 -14.67 10.29 21.58
C LYS A 79 -13.77 9.23 20.97
N PRO A 80 -13.18 8.36 21.78
CA PRO A 80 -12.32 7.28 21.30
C PRO A 80 -13.06 6.34 20.32
N PRO A 81 -12.49 6.01 19.18
CA PRO A 81 -13.07 5.02 18.26
C PRO A 81 -12.99 3.62 18.88
N PRO A 82 -13.86 2.67 18.49
CA PRO A 82 -13.84 1.29 18.99
C PRO A 82 -12.72 0.43 18.37
N LEU A 83 -11.73 1.05 17.75
CA LEU A 83 -10.59 0.40 17.11
C LEU A 83 -9.34 0.62 17.95
N ALA A 84 -8.57 -0.44 18.17
CA ALA A 84 -7.32 -0.37 18.93
C ALA A 84 -6.26 0.50 18.21
N LEU A 85 -6.20 0.40 16.88
CA LEU A 85 -5.26 1.14 16.04
C LEU A 85 -5.82 1.33 14.64
N VAL A 86 -5.65 2.52 14.10
CA VAL A 86 -5.88 2.83 12.68
C VAL A 86 -4.57 3.28 12.05
N ALA A 87 -4.16 2.61 10.98
CA ALA A 87 -2.94 2.95 10.24
C ALA A 87 -3.27 3.30 8.79
N SER A 88 -2.73 4.41 8.32
CA SER A 88 -2.72 4.80 6.92
C SER A 88 -1.28 4.83 6.42
N ALA A 89 -1.04 4.34 5.20
CA ALA A 89 0.29 4.37 4.63
C ALA A 89 0.67 5.79 4.17
N CYS A 90 -0.25 6.46 3.51
CA CYS A 90 -0.03 7.78 2.94
C CYS A 90 -1.20 8.72 3.23
N VAL A 91 -0.94 9.99 3.14
CA VAL A 91 -1.97 11.02 3.03
C VAL A 91 -2.56 10.96 1.62
N TYR A 92 -3.86 11.25 1.47
CA TYR A 92 -4.54 11.30 0.17
C TYR A 92 -4.13 12.57 -0.58
N ALA A 93 -3.01 12.50 -1.26
CA ALA A 93 -2.43 13.58 -2.05
C ALA A 93 -1.70 12.98 -3.28
N ALA A 94 -1.24 13.82 -4.21
CA ALA A 94 -0.43 13.38 -5.33
C ALA A 94 0.88 12.72 -4.83
N PRO A 95 1.34 11.66 -5.48
CA PRO A 95 0.79 10.93 -6.62
C PRO A 95 -0.17 9.79 -6.23
N VAL A 96 -0.41 9.55 -4.92
CA VAL A 96 -1.19 8.42 -4.39
C VAL A 96 -2.66 8.49 -4.85
N ASP A 97 -3.24 9.68 -4.91
CA ASP A 97 -4.60 9.90 -5.41
C ASP A 97 -4.76 9.43 -6.87
N GLY A 98 -3.76 9.70 -7.71
CA GLY A 98 -3.70 9.25 -9.10
C GLY A 98 -3.63 7.73 -9.20
N LEU A 99 -2.74 7.09 -8.43
CA LEU A 99 -2.62 5.62 -8.37
C LEU A 99 -3.91 4.96 -7.88
N LEU A 100 -4.56 5.54 -6.85
CA LEU A 100 -5.84 5.04 -6.34
C LEU A 100 -6.97 5.16 -7.37
N ARG A 101 -7.01 6.25 -8.16
CA ARG A 101 -8.01 6.41 -9.23
C ARG A 101 -7.79 5.39 -10.35
N ARG A 102 -6.55 5.19 -10.80
CA ARG A 102 -6.19 4.17 -11.79
C ARG A 102 -6.63 2.78 -11.32
N PHE A 103 -6.30 2.42 -10.08
CA PHE A 103 -6.68 1.15 -9.49
C PHE A 103 -8.20 1.00 -9.33
N LYS A 104 -8.93 2.05 -8.91
CA LYS A 104 -10.38 1.95 -8.64
C LYS A 104 -11.25 2.02 -9.90
N PHE A 105 -10.83 2.75 -10.93
CA PHE A 105 -11.70 3.13 -12.03
C PHE A 105 -11.19 2.73 -13.41
N HIS A 106 -9.89 2.41 -13.54
CA HIS A 106 -9.28 2.06 -14.81
C HIS A 106 -8.74 0.62 -14.82
N GLN A 107 -9.11 -0.21 -13.86
CA GLN A 107 -8.73 -1.62 -13.76
C GLN A 107 -7.20 -1.84 -13.81
N ASP A 108 -6.43 -0.87 -13.36
CA ASP A 108 -4.98 -0.90 -13.39
C ASP A 108 -4.42 -1.70 -12.20
N LEU A 109 -4.19 -2.99 -12.45
CA LEU A 109 -3.63 -3.90 -11.44
C LEU A 109 -2.15 -3.61 -11.13
N ALA A 110 -1.42 -2.94 -12.04
CA ALA A 110 -0.05 -2.49 -11.75
C ALA A 110 -0.04 -1.41 -10.66
N ALA A 111 -0.98 -0.45 -10.75
CA ALA A 111 -1.21 0.52 -9.66
C ALA A 111 -1.62 -0.19 -8.36
N GLY A 112 -2.43 -1.26 -8.44
CA GLY A 112 -2.77 -2.09 -7.28
C GLY A 112 -1.55 -2.74 -6.62
N ARG A 113 -0.60 -3.26 -7.41
CA ARG A 113 0.67 -3.82 -6.89
C ARG A 113 1.51 -2.77 -6.17
N VAL A 114 1.63 -1.58 -6.74
CA VAL A 114 2.34 -0.45 -6.10
C VAL A 114 1.68 -0.09 -4.78
N LEU A 115 0.36 0.09 -4.76
CA LEU A 115 -0.39 0.41 -3.53
C LEU A 115 -0.29 -0.68 -2.46
N ALA A 116 -0.28 -1.96 -2.86
CA ALA A 116 -0.08 -3.07 -1.95
C ALA A 116 1.33 -3.05 -1.33
N ALA A 117 2.38 -2.76 -2.11
CA ALA A 117 3.74 -2.64 -1.62
C ALA A 117 3.89 -1.45 -0.64
N VAL A 118 3.26 -0.32 -0.94
CA VAL A 118 3.21 0.85 -0.05
C VAL A 118 2.50 0.50 1.27
N LEU A 119 1.39 -0.23 1.19
CA LEU A 119 0.68 -0.71 2.39
C LEU A 119 1.52 -1.69 3.21
N GLN A 120 2.22 -2.63 2.56
CA GLN A 120 3.15 -3.55 3.23
C GLN A 120 4.25 -2.81 3.98
N ALA A 121 4.84 -1.80 3.37
CA ALA A 121 5.85 -0.96 4.00
C ALA A 121 5.35 -0.33 5.31
N ARG A 122 4.11 0.17 5.32
CA ARG A 122 3.49 0.73 6.53
C ARG A 122 3.20 -0.32 7.59
N CYS A 123 2.76 -1.51 7.16
CA CYS A 123 2.39 -2.59 8.08
C CYS A 123 3.60 -3.30 8.71
N ALA A 124 4.80 -3.17 8.13
CA ALA A 124 6.02 -3.83 8.65
C ALA A 124 6.37 -3.44 10.09
N GLY A 125 5.99 -2.23 10.53
CA GLY A 125 6.20 -1.73 11.90
C GLY A 125 5.02 -1.94 12.85
N LEU A 126 3.95 -2.62 12.42
CA LEU A 126 2.75 -2.83 13.23
C LEU A 126 2.73 -4.23 13.85
N PRO A 127 2.02 -4.43 14.97
CA PRO A 127 1.79 -5.76 15.54
C PRO A 127 1.17 -6.70 14.49
N ARG A 128 1.68 -7.93 14.39
CA ARG A 128 1.18 -8.93 13.44
C ARG A 128 -0.25 -9.32 13.80
N PRO A 129 -1.22 -9.19 12.89
CA PRO A 129 -2.59 -9.61 13.14
C PRO A 129 -2.72 -11.13 13.03
N GLN A 130 -3.79 -11.68 13.58
CA GLN A 130 -4.14 -13.09 13.44
C GLN A 130 -4.84 -13.38 12.10
N ALA A 131 -5.55 -12.39 11.54
CA ALA A 131 -6.27 -12.49 10.28
C ALA A 131 -6.40 -11.12 9.61
N LEU A 132 -6.58 -11.12 8.29
CA LEU A 132 -6.94 -9.95 7.50
C LEU A 132 -8.37 -10.09 7.00
N LEU A 133 -9.19 -9.09 7.23
CA LEU A 133 -10.58 -9.06 6.79
C LEU A 133 -10.76 -7.91 5.80
N PRO A 134 -10.65 -8.16 4.48
CA PRO A 134 -10.93 -7.13 3.49
C PRO A 134 -12.41 -6.74 3.52
N VAL A 135 -12.70 -5.44 3.54
CA VAL A 135 -14.08 -4.96 3.48
C VAL A 135 -14.62 -5.22 2.07
N PRO A 136 -15.68 -6.05 1.94
CA PRO A 136 -16.18 -6.46 0.63
C PRO A 136 -16.87 -5.32 -0.10
N LEU A 137 -16.79 -5.33 -1.43
CA LEU A 137 -17.56 -4.42 -2.27
C LEU A 137 -19.01 -4.89 -2.39
N HIS A 138 -19.91 -3.91 -2.47
CA HIS A 138 -21.28 -4.18 -2.88
C HIS A 138 -21.31 -4.78 -4.31
N ARG A 139 -22.22 -5.74 -4.56
CA ARG A 139 -22.30 -6.51 -5.83
C ARG A 139 -22.35 -5.64 -7.08
N ALA A 140 -23.07 -4.50 -7.05
CA ALA A 140 -23.15 -3.60 -8.18
C ALA A 140 -21.78 -2.98 -8.51
N ARG A 141 -21.02 -2.56 -7.50
CA ARG A 141 -19.66 -2.01 -7.68
C ARG A 141 -18.67 -3.08 -8.13
N LEU A 142 -18.80 -4.32 -7.64
CA LEU A 142 -17.96 -5.43 -8.07
C LEU A 142 -18.16 -5.72 -9.56
N ARG A 143 -19.42 -5.74 -10.05
CA ARG A 143 -19.72 -5.89 -11.49
C ARG A 143 -19.15 -4.76 -12.34
N GLN A 144 -19.21 -3.51 -11.85
CA GLN A 144 -18.68 -2.34 -12.54
C GLN A 144 -17.15 -2.34 -12.60
N ARG A 145 -16.48 -2.76 -11.53
CA ARG A 145 -15.02 -2.70 -11.38
C ARG A 145 -14.30 -3.96 -11.84
N GLY A 146 -15.00 -5.10 -11.88
CA GLY A 146 -14.46 -6.39 -12.27
C GLY A 146 -13.69 -7.13 -11.16
N TYR A 147 -13.32 -6.46 -10.06
CA TYR A 147 -12.59 -7.04 -8.93
C TYR A 147 -12.84 -6.28 -7.62
N ASP A 148 -12.54 -6.96 -6.51
CA ASP A 148 -12.58 -6.36 -5.17
C ASP A 148 -11.21 -5.77 -4.82
N GLN A 149 -11.13 -4.44 -4.72
CA GLN A 149 -9.90 -3.71 -4.45
C GLN A 149 -9.31 -4.04 -3.08
N ALA A 150 -10.16 -4.18 -2.06
CA ALA A 150 -9.68 -4.50 -0.72
C ALA A 150 -9.04 -5.88 -0.68
N LEU A 151 -9.65 -6.86 -1.38
CA LEU A 151 -9.12 -8.21 -1.51
C LEU A 151 -7.81 -8.24 -2.30
N GLU A 152 -7.71 -7.48 -3.40
CA GLU A 152 -6.48 -7.40 -4.20
C GLU A 152 -5.30 -6.80 -3.41
N LEU A 153 -5.55 -5.85 -2.52
CA LEU A 153 -4.52 -5.32 -1.61
C LEU A 153 -4.22 -6.28 -0.45
N ALA A 154 -5.23 -6.97 0.07
CA ALA A 154 -5.08 -7.86 1.22
C ALA A 154 -4.29 -9.14 0.89
N ARG A 155 -4.44 -9.72 -0.31
CA ARG A 155 -3.75 -10.95 -0.71
C ARG A 155 -2.22 -10.87 -0.63
N PRO A 156 -1.55 -9.88 -1.26
CA PRO A 156 -0.09 -9.76 -1.15
C PRO A 156 0.34 -9.39 0.27
N LEU A 157 -0.45 -8.60 1.00
CA LEU A 157 -0.18 -8.28 2.40
C LEU A 157 -0.26 -9.51 3.29
N ALA A 158 -1.28 -10.36 3.13
CA ALA A 158 -1.42 -11.63 3.87
C ALA A 158 -0.20 -12.54 3.66
N ARG A 159 0.23 -12.70 2.39
CA ARG A 159 1.43 -13.50 2.07
C ARG A 159 2.68 -12.94 2.75
N ALA A 160 2.86 -11.61 2.74
CA ALA A 160 4.01 -10.97 3.38
C ALA A 160 4.00 -11.13 4.90
N LEU A 161 2.82 -11.21 5.52
CA LEU A 161 2.62 -11.43 6.95
C LEU A 161 2.60 -12.92 7.33
N GLY A 162 2.64 -13.86 6.37
CA GLY A 162 2.53 -15.29 6.61
C GLY A 162 1.16 -15.71 7.14
N LEU A 163 0.10 -15.14 6.60
CA LEU A 163 -1.31 -15.42 6.91
C LEU A 163 -1.98 -16.18 5.76
#